data_48f7fc7ba5e190c2bf113b09c53121ed
#
_entry.id   48f7fc7ba5e190c2bf113b09c53121ed
#
_cell.length_a   1.000
_cell.length_b   1.000
_cell.length_c   1.000
_cell.angle_alpha   90.00
_cell.angle_beta   90.00
_cell.angle_gamma   90.00
#
_symmetry.space_group_name_H-M   'P 1'
#
loop_
_entity.id
_entity.type
_entity.pdbx_description
1 polymer ?
#
loop_
_entity_poly.entity_id
_entity_poly.type
_entity_poly.pdbx_seq_one_letter_code
_entity_poly.pdbx_strand_id
1 'polypeptide(L)'
;MVVEVARRQRGQGLSPGEYRVVSADIACERVTLENERGRQFELRPGKFRPQGEQDALRLFEVREIDIHTHDRIRWTETDHRRGLLNADQARIVAVDSAGVVVKTSLGAEHRLEQGDPMLRRLDLAYALNAHMAQGLTSDRGIAVMDSRERNLANQQTFLVTITRLRDGLTLYVDHAGKLEAAVERNAGMKRSALETVDLLRDAASKGQAKDRAAPVPERRPPELDRSIAKPFEIGI
;
A
#
# COMPACT_ATOMS: atom_id res chain seq x y z
N MET A 1 -6.11 -14.04 -4.31
CA MET A 1 -6.13 -13.32 -3.01
C MET A 1 -5.77 -14.30 -1.91
N VAL A 2 -5.02 -13.86 -0.91
CA VAL A 2 -4.62 -14.64 0.26
C VAL A 2 -5.05 -13.90 1.52
N VAL A 3 -5.55 -14.63 2.50
CA VAL A 3 -5.88 -14.13 3.83
C VAL A 3 -4.86 -14.67 4.82
N GLU A 4 -4.18 -13.79 5.52
CA GLU A 4 -3.34 -14.14 6.66
C GLU A 4 -4.16 -14.08 7.95
N VAL A 5 -4.09 -15.16 8.72
CA VAL A 5 -4.69 -15.29 10.05
C VAL A 5 -3.56 -15.26 11.07
N ALA A 6 -3.40 -14.15 11.80
CA ALA A 6 -2.31 -13.98 12.75
C ALA A 6 -2.48 -14.84 14.00
N ARG A 7 -3.71 -15.05 14.48
CA ARG A 7 -4.03 -15.85 15.68
C ARG A 7 -5.16 -16.83 15.44
N ARG A 8 -5.14 -17.91 16.23
CA ARG A 8 -6.14 -18.97 16.16
C ARG A 8 -7.56 -18.46 16.42
N GLN A 9 -8.45 -18.68 15.46
CA GLN A 9 -9.87 -18.34 15.54
C GLN A 9 -10.68 -19.61 15.88
N ARG A 10 -10.81 -19.89 17.18
CA ARG A 10 -11.45 -21.12 17.67
C ARG A 10 -12.90 -21.26 17.18
N GLY A 11 -13.67 -20.18 17.15
CA GLY A 11 -15.07 -20.20 16.70
C GLY A 11 -15.27 -20.45 15.21
N GLN A 12 -14.19 -20.38 14.40
CA GLN A 12 -14.23 -20.58 12.94
C GLN A 12 -13.26 -21.69 12.47
N GLY A 13 -12.61 -22.38 13.41
CA GLY A 13 -11.70 -23.48 13.08
C GLY A 13 -10.40 -23.09 12.39
N LEU A 14 -10.09 -21.77 12.31
CA LEU A 14 -8.91 -21.27 11.64
C LEU A 14 -7.70 -21.23 12.60
N SER A 15 -6.58 -21.74 12.13
CA SER A 15 -5.27 -21.65 12.80
C SER A 15 -4.46 -20.51 12.22
N PRO A 16 -3.42 -20.02 12.92
CA PRO A 16 -2.50 -19.06 12.32
C PRO A 16 -1.89 -19.59 11.03
N GLY A 17 -1.80 -18.74 10.01
CA GLY A 17 -1.24 -19.09 8.72
C GLY A 17 -1.89 -18.36 7.55
N GLU A 18 -1.44 -18.68 6.35
CA GLU A 18 -1.94 -18.13 5.10
C GLU A 18 -2.99 -19.08 4.49
N TYR A 19 -4.04 -18.48 3.95
CA TYR A 19 -5.14 -19.18 3.33
C TYR A 19 -5.46 -18.53 1.98
N ARG A 20 -5.59 -19.35 0.94
CA ARG A 20 -6.07 -18.88 -0.36
C ARG A 20 -7.58 -18.67 -0.32
N VAL A 21 -8.07 -17.54 -0.82
CA VAL A 21 -9.49 -17.30 -1.03
C VAL A 21 -9.94 -18.08 -2.26
N VAL A 22 -10.82 -19.05 -2.06
CA VAL A 22 -11.39 -19.88 -3.14
C VAL A 22 -12.65 -19.22 -3.70
N SER A 23 -13.55 -18.78 -2.82
CA SER A 23 -14.80 -18.11 -3.20
C SER A 23 -15.27 -17.17 -2.12
N ALA A 24 -16.06 -16.17 -2.51
CA ALA A 24 -16.77 -15.28 -1.60
C ALA A 24 -18.23 -15.18 -2.01
N ASP A 25 -19.12 -15.50 -1.08
CA ASP A 25 -20.56 -15.36 -1.20
C ASP A 25 -21.03 -14.17 -0.34
N ILE A 26 -21.30 -13.06 -1.02
CA ILE A 26 -21.68 -11.80 -0.37
C ILE A 26 -23.07 -11.93 0.24
N ALA A 27 -24.00 -12.67 -0.40
CA ALA A 27 -25.38 -12.81 0.06
C ALA A 27 -25.45 -13.61 1.38
N CYS A 28 -24.56 -14.59 1.54
CA CYS A 28 -24.49 -15.42 2.76
C CYS A 28 -23.39 -14.95 3.74
N GLU A 29 -22.68 -13.86 3.44
CA GLU A 29 -21.54 -13.37 4.22
C GLU A 29 -20.52 -14.47 4.53
N ARG A 30 -20.17 -15.27 3.52
CA ARG A 30 -19.24 -16.40 3.65
C ARG A 30 -18.08 -16.26 2.70
N VAL A 31 -16.90 -16.64 3.19
CA VAL A 31 -15.68 -16.75 2.40
C VAL A 31 -15.12 -18.14 2.58
N THR A 32 -14.91 -18.86 1.47
CA THR A 32 -14.26 -20.16 1.49
C THR A 32 -12.75 -19.95 1.36
N LEU A 33 -12.04 -20.43 2.34
CA LEU A 33 -10.58 -20.37 2.45
C LEU A 33 -9.99 -21.76 2.29
N GLU A 34 -8.82 -21.86 1.67
CA GLU A 34 -8.08 -23.11 1.51
C GLU A 34 -6.66 -22.94 2.03
N ASN A 35 -6.21 -23.86 2.88
CA ASN A 35 -4.83 -23.86 3.36
C ASN A 35 -3.87 -24.53 2.35
N GLU A 36 -2.56 -24.49 2.60
CA GLU A 36 -1.52 -25.11 1.76
C GLU A 36 -1.70 -26.62 1.56
N ARG A 37 -2.44 -27.32 2.43
CA ARG A 37 -2.74 -28.76 2.34
C ARG A 37 -4.02 -29.05 1.55
N GLY A 38 -4.63 -28.05 0.90
CA GLY A 38 -5.88 -28.20 0.14
C GLY A 38 -7.13 -28.36 1.01
N ARG A 39 -7.03 -28.19 2.34
CA ARG A 39 -8.19 -28.26 3.22
C ARG A 39 -8.95 -26.93 3.21
N GLN A 40 -10.25 -27.01 3.04
CA GLN A 40 -11.13 -25.85 3.00
C GLN A 40 -11.74 -25.53 4.36
N PHE A 41 -11.95 -24.22 4.59
CA PHE A 41 -12.52 -23.65 5.80
C PHE A 41 -13.52 -22.57 5.40
N GLU A 42 -14.58 -22.43 6.19
CA GLU A 42 -15.55 -21.35 6.03
C GLU A 42 -15.23 -20.23 7.01
N LEU A 43 -14.96 -19.03 6.48
CA LEU A 43 -14.82 -17.81 7.25
C LEU A 43 -16.12 -16.99 7.11
N ARG A 44 -16.66 -16.56 8.25
CA ARG A 44 -17.77 -15.59 8.32
C ARG A 44 -17.23 -14.26 8.85
N PRO A 45 -16.99 -13.26 7.99
CA PRO A 45 -16.41 -11.99 8.42
C PRO A 45 -17.19 -11.31 9.55
N GLY A 46 -18.52 -11.33 9.48
CA GLY A 46 -19.40 -10.75 10.51
C GLY A 46 -19.29 -11.42 11.89
N LYS A 47 -18.75 -12.65 11.96
CA LYS A 47 -18.49 -13.36 13.23
C LYS A 47 -17.06 -13.25 13.71
N PHE A 48 -16.19 -12.64 12.91
CA PHE A 48 -14.81 -12.43 13.30
C PHE A 48 -14.73 -11.35 14.40
N ARG A 49 -14.03 -11.66 15.48
CA ARG A 49 -13.85 -10.74 16.61
C ARG A 49 -12.37 -10.61 16.91
N PRO A 50 -11.69 -9.61 16.37
CA PRO A 50 -10.31 -9.34 16.68
C PRO A 50 -10.19 -8.90 18.15
N GLN A 51 -9.20 -9.41 18.87
CA GLN A 51 -8.89 -9.00 20.24
C GLN A 51 -7.88 -7.84 20.30
N GLY A 52 -7.54 -7.27 19.17
CA GLY A 52 -6.62 -6.15 18.99
C GLY A 52 -6.22 -5.97 17.53
N GLU A 53 -5.45 -4.92 17.23
CA GLU A 53 -4.97 -4.66 15.86
C GLU A 53 -4.13 -5.81 15.28
N GLN A 54 -3.41 -6.54 16.14
CA GLN A 54 -2.57 -7.68 15.74
C GLN A 54 -3.38 -8.94 15.39
N ASP A 55 -4.65 -8.98 15.73
CA ASP A 55 -5.54 -10.10 15.43
C ASP A 55 -6.36 -9.86 14.15
N ALA A 56 -6.17 -8.74 13.48
CA ALA A 56 -6.86 -8.42 12.26
C ALA A 56 -6.53 -9.43 11.15
N LEU A 57 -7.54 -9.81 10.38
CA LEU A 57 -7.33 -10.52 9.13
C LEU A 57 -6.63 -9.57 8.15
N ARG A 58 -5.54 -10.03 7.57
CA ARG A 58 -4.85 -9.30 6.51
C ARG A 58 -5.19 -9.93 5.17
N LEU A 59 -5.66 -9.11 4.25
CA LEU A 59 -5.97 -9.54 2.89
C LEU A 59 -4.86 -9.08 1.96
N PHE A 60 -4.30 -10.02 1.20
CA PHE A 60 -3.25 -9.76 0.24
C PHE A 60 -3.72 -10.11 -1.18
N GLU A 61 -3.41 -9.24 -2.11
CA GLU A 61 -3.47 -9.55 -3.51
C GLU A 61 -2.15 -10.23 -3.91
N VAL A 62 -2.24 -11.45 -4.44
CA VAL A 62 -1.06 -12.17 -4.96
C VAL A 62 -0.83 -11.70 -6.38
N ARG A 63 0.37 -11.21 -6.66
CA ARG A 63 0.85 -10.88 -7.99
C ARG A 63 2.02 -11.79 -8.32
N GLU A 64 2.03 -12.30 -9.53
CA GLU A 64 3.22 -12.92 -10.09
C GLU A 64 4.10 -11.82 -10.67
N ILE A 65 5.36 -11.84 -10.31
CA ILE A 65 6.38 -10.93 -10.82
C ILE A 65 7.53 -11.74 -11.38
N ASP A 66 7.96 -11.39 -12.57
CA ASP A 66 9.18 -11.93 -13.15
C ASP A 66 10.38 -11.20 -12.56
N ILE A 67 11.37 -11.96 -12.09
CA ILE A 67 12.61 -11.43 -11.52
C ILE A 67 13.81 -11.93 -12.33
N HIS A 68 14.74 -11.02 -12.55
CA HIS A 68 15.94 -11.28 -13.34
C HIS A 68 17.20 -10.86 -12.59
N THR A 69 18.34 -11.39 -12.99
CA THR A 69 19.64 -10.92 -12.50
C THR A 69 19.78 -9.42 -12.76
N HIS A 70 20.29 -8.71 -11.75
CA HIS A 70 20.46 -7.25 -11.68
C HIS A 70 19.18 -6.46 -11.34
N ASP A 71 18.02 -7.08 -11.22
CA ASP A 71 16.82 -6.39 -10.78
C ASP A 71 17.03 -5.79 -9.38
N ARG A 72 16.43 -4.61 -9.18
CA ARG A 72 16.30 -4.01 -7.86
C ARG A 72 15.00 -4.48 -7.24
N ILE A 73 15.12 -4.99 -6.04
CA ILE A 73 14.00 -5.43 -5.23
C ILE A 73 13.96 -4.69 -3.90
N ARG A 74 12.83 -4.74 -3.25
CA ARG A 74 12.62 -4.30 -1.88
C ARG A 74 11.87 -5.37 -1.10
N TRP A 75 12.08 -5.38 0.20
CA TRP A 75 11.33 -6.25 1.08
C TRP A 75 10.01 -5.60 1.48
N THR A 76 8.96 -6.38 1.55
CA THR A 76 7.63 -5.96 2.03
C THR A 76 7.37 -6.38 3.47
N GLU A 77 8.26 -7.20 4.04
CA GLU A 77 8.28 -7.61 5.44
C GLU A 77 9.70 -7.66 6.00
N THR A 78 9.80 -7.77 7.33
CA THR A 78 11.07 -7.82 8.05
C THR A 78 11.39 -9.25 8.47
N ASP A 79 12.61 -9.71 8.14
CA ASP A 79 13.24 -10.88 8.75
C ASP A 79 14.41 -10.44 9.62
N HIS A 80 14.15 -10.27 10.91
CA HIS A 80 15.17 -9.85 11.89
C HIS A 80 16.34 -10.80 12.00
N ARG A 81 16.17 -12.10 11.73
CA ARG A 81 17.25 -13.09 11.85
C ARG A 81 18.33 -12.90 10.79
N ARG A 82 17.91 -12.52 9.59
CA ARG A 82 18.81 -12.28 8.44
C ARG A 82 19.12 -10.82 8.23
N GLY A 83 18.53 -9.91 9.00
CA GLY A 83 18.71 -8.46 8.83
C GLY A 83 18.07 -7.91 7.56
N LEU A 84 17.05 -8.60 7.01
CA LEU A 84 16.30 -8.12 5.86
C LEU A 84 15.12 -7.30 6.39
N LEU A 85 15.21 -5.97 6.26
CA LEU A 85 14.21 -5.08 6.83
C LEU A 85 13.17 -4.67 5.79
N ASN A 86 11.93 -4.45 6.26
CA ASN A 86 10.87 -3.92 5.40
C ASN A 86 11.31 -2.59 4.77
N ALA A 87 11.02 -2.41 3.50
CA ALA A 87 11.39 -1.29 2.65
C ALA A 87 12.88 -1.21 2.27
N ASP A 88 13.78 -2.00 2.87
CA ASP A 88 15.15 -2.06 2.42
C ASP A 88 15.25 -2.61 1.00
N GLN A 89 16.19 -2.06 0.25
CA GLN A 89 16.46 -2.45 -1.13
C GLN A 89 17.60 -3.44 -1.20
N ALA A 90 17.50 -4.33 -2.18
CA ALA A 90 18.55 -5.27 -2.54
C ALA A 90 18.63 -5.40 -4.07
N ARG A 91 19.68 -6.01 -4.56
CA ARG A 91 19.86 -6.34 -5.98
C ARG A 91 19.92 -7.85 -6.14
N ILE A 92 19.26 -8.38 -7.13
CA ILE A 92 19.38 -9.79 -7.52
C ILE A 92 20.74 -10.00 -8.19
N VAL A 93 21.56 -10.91 -7.64
CA VAL A 93 22.87 -11.27 -8.15
C VAL A 93 22.78 -12.48 -9.07
N ALA A 94 21.99 -13.47 -8.69
CA ALA A 94 21.76 -14.67 -9.48
C ALA A 94 20.37 -15.26 -9.23
N VAL A 95 19.84 -15.90 -10.25
CA VAL A 95 18.59 -16.69 -10.19
C VAL A 95 18.89 -18.06 -10.80
N ASP A 96 18.62 -19.12 -10.06
CA ASP A 96 18.77 -20.50 -10.52
C ASP A 96 17.59 -21.36 -10.05
N SER A 97 17.55 -22.63 -10.45
CA SER A 97 16.48 -23.56 -10.09
C SER A 97 16.39 -23.85 -8.59
N ALA A 98 17.43 -23.57 -7.83
CA ALA A 98 17.49 -23.79 -6.38
C ALA A 98 17.07 -22.55 -5.58
N GLY A 99 17.02 -21.34 -6.22
CA GLY A 99 16.61 -20.13 -5.54
C GLY A 99 17.20 -18.85 -6.13
N VAL A 100 17.26 -17.83 -5.31
CA VAL A 100 17.68 -16.48 -5.68
C VAL A 100 18.80 -16.01 -4.75
N VAL A 101 19.88 -15.46 -5.31
CA VAL A 101 20.93 -14.77 -4.54
C VAL A 101 20.69 -13.28 -4.63
N VAL A 102 20.60 -12.63 -3.49
CA VAL A 102 20.38 -11.19 -3.38
C VAL A 102 21.53 -10.54 -2.63
N LYS A 103 21.88 -9.31 -3.03
CA LYS A 103 22.87 -8.47 -2.37
C LYS A 103 22.18 -7.24 -1.80
N THR A 104 22.26 -7.06 -0.49
CA THR A 104 21.71 -5.91 0.22
C THR A 104 22.48 -4.63 -0.08
N SER A 105 21.91 -3.48 0.25
CA SER A 105 22.59 -2.17 0.14
C SER A 105 23.86 -2.09 0.99
N LEU A 106 23.94 -2.86 2.07
CA LEU A 106 25.13 -2.96 2.93
C LEU A 106 26.19 -3.93 2.39
N GLY A 107 25.95 -4.58 1.25
CA GLY A 107 26.88 -5.48 0.59
C GLY A 107 26.80 -6.94 1.03
N ALA A 108 25.95 -7.28 2.01
CA ALA A 108 25.72 -8.66 2.42
C ALA A 108 24.97 -9.45 1.34
N GLU A 109 25.42 -10.69 1.09
CA GLU A 109 24.75 -11.59 0.16
C GLU A 109 23.97 -12.64 0.93
N HIS A 110 22.72 -12.86 0.50
CA HIS A 110 21.83 -13.86 1.06
C HIS A 110 21.31 -14.76 -0.07
N ARG A 111 21.33 -16.06 0.17
CA ARG A 111 20.68 -17.04 -0.69
C ARG A 111 19.30 -17.34 -0.12
N LEU A 112 18.29 -17.14 -0.93
CA LEU A 112 16.89 -17.48 -0.66
C LEU A 112 16.56 -18.73 -1.46
N GLU A 113 16.39 -19.86 -0.80
CA GLU A 113 16.07 -21.14 -1.45
C GLU A 113 14.63 -21.14 -1.98
N GLN A 114 14.36 -22.04 -2.91
CA GLN A 114 12.99 -22.21 -3.41
C GLN A 114 12.05 -22.54 -2.23
N GLY A 115 10.97 -21.75 -2.07
CA GLY A 115 10.05 -21.87 -0.93
C GLY A 115 10.40 -21.02 0.29
N ASP A 116 11.52 -20.29 0.26
CA ASP A 116 11.82 -19.31 1.31
C ASP A 116 10.67 -18.29 1.44
N PRO A 117 10.14 -18.07 2.66
CA PRO A 117 9.04 -17.13 2.88
C PRO A 117 9.34 -15.72 2.35
N MET A 118 10.61 -15.27 2.38
CA MET A 118 10.98 -13.94 1.90
C MET A 118 10.89 -13.80 0.38
N LEU A 119 10.88 -14.90 -0.39
CA LEU A 119 10.59 -14.83 -1.84
C LEU A 119 9.16 -14.36 -2.13
N ARG A 120 8.22 -14.61 -1.22
CA ARG A 120 6.83 -14.11 -1.31
C ARG A 120 6.69 -12.68 -0.78
N ARG A 121 7.74 -12.12 -0.19
CA ARG A 121 7.75 -10.82 0.49
C ARG A 121 8.71 -9.84 -0.17
N LEU A 122 9.00 -10.03 -1.43
CA LEU A 122 9.76 -9.09 -2.26
C LEU A 122 8.86 -8.43 -3.29
N ASP A 123 9.26 -7.26 -3.71
CA ASP A 123 8.63 -6.49 -4.78
C ASP A 123 9.73 -5.79 -5.59
N LEU A 124 9.45 -5.44 -6.85
CA LEU A 124 10.39 -4.69 -7.66
C LEU A 124 10.53 -3.25 -7.14
N ALA A 125 11.75 -2.75 -7.09
CA ALA A 125 12.08 -1.43 -6.54
C ALA A 125 12.41 -0.39 -7.63
N TYR A 126 11.79 -0.49 -8.81
CA TYR A 126 11.96 0.49 -9.88
C TYR A 126 11.15 1.77 -9.64
N ALA A 127 10.03 1.65 -8.91
CA ALA A 127 9.24 2.78 -8.45
C ALA A 127 9.04 2.68 -6.94
N LEU A 128 9.16 3.82 -6.25
CA LEU A 128 9.01 3.92 -4.81
C LEU A 128 7.93 4.95 -4.49
N ASN A 129 7.18 4.76 -3.43
CA ASN A 129 6.34 5.85 -2.94
C ASN A 129 7.20 6.92 -2.23
N ALA A 130 6.68 8.14 -2.13
CA ALA A 130 7.43 9.27 -1.57
C ALA A 130 7.96 9.02 -0.15
N HIS A 131 7.21 8.30 0.69
CA HIS A 131 7.65 7.97 2.05
C HIS A 131 8.81 6.98 2.07
N MET A 132 8.82 6.01 1.16
CA MET A 132 9.94 5.05 1.02
C MET A 132 11.18 5.68 0.41
N ALA A 133 11.02 6.72 -0.40
CA ALA A 133 12.13 7.50 -0.94
C ALA A 133 12.76 8.44 0.10
N GLN A 134 12.19 8.53 1.30
CA GLN A 134 12.73 9.37 2.37
C GLN A 134 14.12 8.85 2.80
N GLY A 135 15.12 9.74 2.79
CA GLY A 135 16.53 9.39 3.03
C GLY A 135 17.33 9.07 1.76
N LEU A 136 16.66 8.80 0.63
CA LEU A 136 17.33 8.66 -0.66
C LEU A 136 17.51 10.03 -1.32
N THR A 137 18.54 10.18 -2.15
CA THR A 137 18.77 11.37 -2.97
C THR A 137 19.20 10.93 -4.37
N SER A 138 18.66 11.56 -5.40
CA SER A 138 19.01 11.33 -6.80
C SER A 138 19.20 12.67 -7.52
N ASP A 139 19.96 12.68 -8.60
CA ASP A 139 20.15 13.90 -9.39
C ASP A 139 18.86 14.25 -10.13
N ARG A 140 18.25 13.28 -10.77
CA ARG A 140 16.99 13.44 -11.52
C ARG A 140 15.98 12.38 -11.15
N GLY A 141 14.70 12.71 -11.27
CA GLY A 141 13.62 11.76 -11.01
C GLY A 141 12.35 12.05 -11.76
N ILE A 142 11.53 11.02 -11.80
CA ILE A 142 10.17 11.08 -12.31
C ILE A 142 9.24 10.82 -11.14
N ALA A 143 8.26 11.69 -10.93
CA ALA A 143 7.22 11.47 -9.94
C ALA A 143 5.84 11.47 -10.60
N VAL A 144 4.92 10.71 -10.01
CA VAL A 144 3.51 10.68 -10.42
C VAL A 144 2.67 11.06 -9.22
N MET A 145 1.80 12.05 -9.38
CA MET A 145 0.85 12.49 -8.35
C MET A 145 -0.55 12.62 -8.94
N ASP A 146 -1.52 11.94 -8.33
CA ASP A 146 -2.92 12.03 -8.71
C ASP A 146 -3.65 13.00 -7.76
N SER A 147 -4.29 14.04 -8.30
CA SER A 147 -5.02 15.05 -7.53
C SER A 147 -6.20 14.50 -6.74
N ARG A 148 -6.68 13.29 -7.09
CA ARG A 148 -7.79 12.60 -6.42
C ARG A 148 -7.36 11.85 -5.16
N GLU A 149 -6.07 11.57 -5.01
CA GLU A 149 -5.48 10.89 -3.86
C GLU A 149 -5.35 11.83 -2.66
N ARG A 150 -6.46 12.06 -1.95
CA ARG A 150 -6.57 13.07 -0.87
C ARG A 150 -5.50 12.95 0.21
N ASN A 151 -5.01 11.73 0.49
CA ASN A 151 -4.00 11.48 1.51
C ASN A 151 -2.56 11.72 1.00
N LEU A 152 -2.34 11.70 -0.31
CA LEU A 152 -1.03 11.85 -0.94
C LEU A 152 -0.86 13.20 -1.63
N ALA A 153 -1.95 13.81 -2.13
CA ALA A 153 -1.95 15.15 -2.70
C ALA A 153 -1.94 16.19 -1.57
N ASN A 154 -0.77 16.38 -0.93
CA ASN A 154 -0.57 17.29 0.17
C ASN A 154 0.84 17.91 0.14
N GLN A 155 1.04 19.04 0.85
CA GLN A 155 2.31 19.77 0.90
C GLN A 155 3.47 18.89 1.36
N GLN A 156 3.27 18.09 2.41
CA GLN A 156 4.33 17.26 2.98
C GLN A 156 4.82 16.23 1.95
N THR A 157 3.92 15.52 1.28
CA THR A 157 4.29 14.52 0.25
C THR A 157 4.95 15.20 -0.94
N PHE A 158 4.43 16.35 -1.37
CA PHE A 158 5.02 17.14 -2.46
C PHE A 158 6.44 17.59 -2.11
N LEU A 159 6.65 18.22 -0.95
CA LEU A 159 7.97 18.65 -0.48
C LEU A 159 8.95 17.49 -0.31
N VAL A 160 8.51 16.36 0.26
CA VAL A 160 9.36 15.16 0.35
C VAL A 160 9.79 14.72 -1.04
N THR A 161 8.90 14.73 -2.02
CA THR A 161 9.21 14.31 -3.39
C THR A 161 10.23 15.22 -4.05
N ILE A 162 10.04 16.55 -4.02
CA ILE A 162 10.95 17.50 -4.68
C ILE A 162 12.32 17.58 -3.99
N THR A 163 12.35 17.45 -2.66
CA THR A 163 13.62 17.51 -1.90
C THR A 163 14.48 16.27 -2.02
N ARG A 164 14.02 15.22 -2.70
CA ARG A 164 14.82 14.02 -3.01
C ARG A 164 15.68 14.18 -4.26
N LEU A 165 15.45 15.24 -5.03
CA LEU A 165 16.08 15.44 -6.33
C LEU A 165 16.94 16.71 -6.29
N ARG A 166 18.14 16.65 -6.93
CA ARG A 166 19.11 17.75 -6.95
C ARG A 166 18.92 18.65 -8.16
N ASP A 167 18.81 18.03 -9.35
CA ASP A 167 18.97 18.73 -10.63
C ASP A 167 17.66 18.85 -11.41
N GLY A 168 16.72 17.93 -11.20
CA GLY A 168 15.47 18.00 -11.94
C GLY A 168 14.43 16.97 -11.57
N LEU A 169 13.18 17.38 -11.69
CA LEU A 169 11.99 16.55 -11.48
C LEU A 169 11.08 16.67 -12.71
N THR A 170 10.72 15.51 -13.29
CA THR A 170 9.58 15.42 -14.19
C THR A 170 8.37 14.94 -13.40
N LEU A 171 7.34 15.79 -13.26
CA LEU A 171 6.14 15.47 -12.52
C LEU A 171 4.98 15.17 -13.47
N TYR A 172 4.46 13.94 -13.43
CA TYR A 172 3.25 13.55 -14.14
C TYR A 172 2.04 13.70 -13.22
N VAL A 173 1.04 14.41 -13.70
CA VAL A 173 -0.18 14.69 -12.94
C VAL A 173 -1.41 14.47 -13.83
N ASP A 174 -2.53 14.04 -13.22
CA ASP A 174 -3.82 13.94 -13.89
C ASP A 174 -4.37 15.33 -14.26
N HIS A 175 -4.21 16.32 -13.37
CA HIS A 175 -4.68 17.68 -13.56
C HIS A 175 -3.92 18.68 -12.69
N ALA A 176 -3.05 19.50 -13.30
CA ALA A 176 -2.15 20.41 -12.57
C ALA A 176 -2.88 21.38 -11.62
N GLY A 177 -3.90 22.09 -12.09
CA GLY A 177 -4.64 23.04 -11.23
C GLY A 177 -5.40 22.41 -10.09
N LYS A 178 -5.86 21.15 -10.23
CA LYS A 178 -6.49 20.43 -9.12
C LYS A 178 -5.46 19.96 -8.09
N LEU A 179 -4.28 19.52 -8.57
CA LEU A 179 -3.20 19.13 -7.68
C LEU A 179 -2.68 20.34 -6.90
N GLU A 180 -2.44 21.47 -7.55
CA GLU A 180 -2.04 22.73 -6.92
C GLU A 180 -3.01 23.11 -5.80
N ALA A 181 -4.30 23.19 -6.11
CA ALA A 181 -5.34 23.50 -5.14
C ALA A 181 -5.46 22.44 -4.01
N ALA A 182 -5.15 21.16 -4.27
CA ALA A 182 -5.12 20.12 -3.25
C ALA A 182 -3.92 20.29 -2.32
N VAL A 183 -2.74 20.53 -2.88
CA VAL A 183 -1.49 20.76 -2.13
C VAL A 183 -1.59 22.03 -1.27
N GLU A 184 -2.12 23.12 -1.79
CA GLU A 184 -2.31 24.36 -1.03
C GLU A 184 -3.24 24.20 0.18
N ARG A 185 -4.32 23.43 0.02
CA ARG A 185 -5.33 23.23 1.08
C ARG A 185 -4.95 22.17 2.09
N ASN A 186 -4.05 21.25 1.75
CA ASN A 186 -3.72 20.09 2.58
C ASN A 186 -2.24 20.11 2.99
N ALA A 187 -1.96 20.56 4.20
CA ALA A 187 -0.60 20.59 4.75
C ALA A 187 0.01 19.18 4.93
N GLY A 188 -0.80 18.12 4.92
CA GLY A 188 -0.34 16.73 5.13
C GLY A 188 0.01 16.40 6.57
N MET A 189 -0.26 17.31 7.52
CA MET A 189 -0.01 17.02 8.94
C MET A 189 -0.95 15.92 9.43
N LYS A 190 -0.37 14.87 10.00
CA LYS A 190 -1.15 13.86 10.72
C LYS A 190 -1.75 14.54 11.94
N ARG A 191 -3.06 14.72 11.95
CA ARG A 191 -3.77 15.22 13.11
C ARG A 191 -3.72 14.17 14.22
N SER A 192 -3.53 14.60 15.45
CA SER A 192 -3.61 13.68 16.59
C SER A 192 -5.04 13.10 16.68
N ALA A 193 -5.19 11.94 17.30
CA ALA A 193 -6.51 11.34 17.52
C ALA A 193 -7.43 12.30 18.30
N LEU A 194 -6.89 13.11 19.19
CA LEU A 194 -7.60 14.15 19.96
C LEU A 194 -8.13 15.26 19.04
N GLU A 195 -7.30 15.80 18.15
CA GLU A 195 -7.75 16.82 17.17
C GLU A 195 -8.80 16.28 16.21
N THR A 196 -8.72 14.99 15.85
CA THR A 196 -9.74 14.35 15.01
C THR A 196 -11.08 14.24 15.74
N VAL A 197 -11.06 13.93 17.04
CA VAL A 197 -12.28 13.86 17.88
C VAL A 197 -12.89 15.25 18.05
N ASP A 198 -12.08 16.28 18.24
CA ASP A 198 -12.58 17.65 18.38
C ASP A 198 -13.20 18.16 17.08
N LEU A 199 -12.59 17.85 15.92
CA LEU A 199 -13.19 18.19 14.62
C LEU A 199 -14.49 17.42 14.34
N LEU A 200 -14.58 16.16 14.76
CA LEU A 200 -15.83 15.39 14.62
C LEU A 200 -16.91 15.94 15.55
N ARG A 201 -16.55 16.42 16.74
CA ARG A 201 -17.49 17.12 17.65
C ARG A 201 -17.97 18.44 17.05
N ASP A 202 -17.05 19.24 16.48
CA ASP A 202 -17.40 20.51 15.85
C ASP A 202 -18.22 20.31 14.56
N ALA A 203 -17.95 19.27 13.78
CA ALA A 203 -18.73 18.90 12.62
C ALA A 203 -20.15 18.42 13.01
N ALA A 204 -20.25 17.62 14.07
CA ALA A 204 -21.54 17.16 14.59
C ALA A 204 -22.40 18.31 15.16
N SER A 205 -21.76 19.28 15.86
CA SER A 205 -22.46 20.47 16.36
C SER A 205 -22.94 21.41 15.24
N LYS A 206 -22.17 21.52 14.13
CA LYS A 206 -22.56 22.27 12.94
C LYS A 206 -23.58 21.53 12.05
N GLY A 207 -23.57 20.19 12.06
CA GLY A 207 -24.53 19.36 11.31
C GLY A 207 -25.95 19.43 11.87
N GLN A 208 -26.10 19.51 13.17
CA GLN A 208 -27.42 19.66 13.83
C GLN A 208 -28.10 21.01 13.53
N ALA A 209 -27.36 22.01 13.08
CA ALA A 209 -27.91 23.31 12.69
C ALA A 209 -28.38 23.37 11.22
N LYS A 210 -28.13 22.36 10.39
CA LYS A 210 -28.43 22.38 8.93
C LYS A 210 -29.46 21.34 8.46
N ASP A 211 -30.00 20.54 9.36
CA ASP A 211 -30.98 19.49 9.01
C ASP A 211 -32.46 19.98 9.02
N ARG A 212 -32.64 21.17 8.44
CA ARG A 212 -33.96 21.60 7.93
C ARG A 212 -33.80 22.06 6.49
N ALA A 213 -34.33 21.21 5.58
CA ALA A 213 -34.59 21.44 4.15
C ALA A 213 -33.44 21.23 3.15
N ALA A 214 -33.44 20.11 2.41
CA ALA A 214 -33.62 20.07 0.95
C ALA A 214 -33.39 18.65 0.37
N PRO A 215 -34.03 18.25 -0.73
CA PRO A 215 -34.08 16.87 -1.22
C PRO A 215 -32.80 16.48 -1.96
N VAL A 216 -32.47 15.17 -1.87
CA VAL A 216 -31.30 14.52 -2.46
C VAL A 216 -31.45 14.43 -3.99
N PRO A 217 -30.50 14.90 -4.81
CA PRO A 217 -30.49 14.59 -6.24
C PRO A 217 -29.76 13.28 -6.52
N GLU A 218 -30.34 12.44 -7.36
CA GLU A 218 -29.81 11.20 -7.90
C GLU A 218 -28.44 11.43 -8.60
N ARG A 219 -27.43 10.66 -8.21
CA ARG A 219 -26.10 10.71 -8.84
C ARG A 219 -26.04 9.75 -10.02
N ARG A 220 -25.82 10.29 -11.22
CA ARG A 220 -25.33 9.52 -12.38
C ARG A 220 -23.83 9.21 -12.20
N PRO A 221 -23.36 8.03 -12.65
CA PRO A 221 -21.93 7.71 -12.62
C PRO A 221 -21.14 8.58 -13.61
N PRO A 222 -19.88 8.96 -13.30
CA PRO A 222 -19.07 9.79 -14.18
C PRO A 222 -18.51 8.97 -15.36
N GLU A 223 -18.61 9.54 -16.57
CA GLU A 223 -17.92 9.08 -17.77
C GLU A 223 -16.41 9.26 -17.61
N LEU A 224 -15.66 8.23 -17.97
CA LEU A 224 -14.19 8.22 -17.99
C LEU A 224 -13.67 9.03 -19.19
N ASP A 225 -13.19 10.23 -18.95
CA ASP A 225 -12.44 11.01 -19.93
C ASP A 225 -10.99 10.47 -20.01
N ARG A 226 -10.67 9.90 -21.19
CA ARG A 226 -9.34 9.34 -21.54
C ARG A 226 -8.48 10.40 -22.22
N SER A 227 -8.26 11.54 -21.62
CA SER A 227 -7.25 12.48 -22.12
C SER A 227 -5.89 12.16 -21.50
N ILE A 228 -4.92 11.88 -22.37
CA ILE A 228 -3.54 11.52 -22.03
C ILE A 228 -2.89 12.67 -21.28
N ALA A 229 -2.42 12.40 -20.06
CA ALA A 229 -1.69 13.37 -19.24
C ALA A 229 -0.42 13.87 -19.96
N LYS A 230 -0.25 15.18 -20.06
CA LYS A 230 0.98 15.80 -20.59
C LYS A 230 1.99 15.94 -19.44
N PRO A 231 3.29 15.66 -19.69
CA PRO A 231 4.33 15.86 -18.68
C PRO A 231 4.55 17.36 -18.43
N PHE A 232 4.84 17.71 -17.18
CA PHE A 232 5.21 19.06 -16.76
C PHE A 232 6.63 19.00 -16.18
N GLU A 233 7.58 19.76 -16.77
CA GLU A 233 8.96 19.83 -16.30
C GLU A 233 9.15 21.04 -15.38
N ILE A 234 9.69 20.79 -14.20
CA ILE A 234 10.12 21.81 -13.26
C ILE A 234 11.65 21.77 -13.19
N GLY A 235 12.30 22.83 -13.65
CA GLY A 235 13.73 23.05 -13.41
C GLY A 235 13.93 23.52 -11.96
N ILE A 236 14.88 22.92 -11.26
CA ILE A 236 15.31 23.30 -9.91
C ILE A 236 16.60 24.13 -10.02
#